data_515f412a1b33e0a850725e5c3d6c99cf
#
_entry.id   515f412a1b33e0a850725e5c3d6c99cf
#
_cell.length_a   1.000
_cell.length_b   1.000
_cell.length_c   1.000
_cell.angle_alpha   90.00
_cell.angle_beta   90.00
_cell.angle_gamma   90.00
#
_symmetry.space_group_name_H-M   'P 1'
#
loop_
_entity.id
_entity.type
_entity.pdbx_description
1 polymer ?
#
loop_
_entity_poly.entity_id
_entity_poly.type
_entity_poly.pdbx_seq_one_letter_code
_entity_poly.pdbx_strand_id
1 'polypeptide(L)'
;NDNVYLTVIDEANISRIEYYFAELLSIYELPSRDNWCVDLTSSGWDTDPHFIKKGRMKLPDNMWYIATINNDDSTFSVSDKVYDRAIPININSKGVPFEADEEKAVSYRLSYKHLEEMFKEAQEKYKVSQENIDKFNKMDDYVIEHFRLAFGNRIVKQLNEFVPVYVACGGTEIDGLDYVLCNKILRKFESLNLNYIRDEVDGYIEYLNTHFGEENMTESKEYLL
;
A
#
# COMPACT_ATOMS: atom_id res chain seq x y z
N ASN A 1 17.01 -3.01 19.75
CA ASN A 1 17.29 -3.90 18.63
C ASN A 1 17.06 -3.12 17.34
N ASP A 2 18.10 -2.98 16.54
CA ASP A 2 18.11 -2.11 15.35
C ASP A 2 17.92 -2.88 14.02
N ASN A 3 17.46 -4.11 14.12
CA ASN A 3 17.17 -4.93 12.92
C ASN A 3 15.72 -4.70 12.47
N VAL A 4 15.47 -4.83 11.18
CA VAL A 4 14.11 -4.96 10.63
C VAL A 4 13.67 -6.42 10.78
N TYR A 5 12.47 -6.62 11.30
CA TYR A 5 11.82 -7.93 11.37
C TYR A 5 10.72 -7.98 10.33
N LEU A 6 10.84 -8.93 9.42
CA LEU A 6 9.85 -9.17 8.40
C LEU A 6 9.02 -10.38 8.79
N THR A 7 7.73 -10.16 9.04
CA THR A 7 6.77 -11.23 9.31
C THR A 7 6.03 -11.56 8.03
N VAL A 8 6.19 -12.79 7.54
CA VAL A 8 5.48 -13.26 6.35
C VAL A 8 4.26 -14.05 6.78
N ILE A 9 3.10 -13.64 6.30
CA ILE A 9 1.81 -14.34 6.46
C ILE A 9 1.51 -14.99 5.12
N ASP A 10 1.84 -16.28 5.01
CA ASP A 10 1.63 -17.02 3.78
C ASP A 10 0.17 -17.45 3.66
N GLU A 11 -0.38 -17.38 2.44
CA GLU A 11 -1.80 -17.68 2.16
C GLU A 11 -2.76 -16.97 3.11
N ALA A 12 -2.58 -15.67 3.31
CA ALA A 12 -3.31 -14.90 4.32
C ALA A 12 -4.84 -14.96 4.14
N ASN A 13 -5.33 -15.21 2.95
CA ASN A 13 -6.77 -15.30 2.66
C ASN A 13 -7.36 -16.71 2.64
N ILE A 14 -6.64 -17.70 3.17
CA ILE A 14 -7.21 -19.03 3.46
C ILE A 14 -8.29 -18.93 4.55
N SER A 15 -8.24 -17.89 5.37
CA SER A 15 -9.31 -17.42 6.23
C SER A 15 -9.46 -15.90 6.08
N ARG A 16 -10.57 -15.35 6.59
CA ARG A 16 -10.82 -13.90 6.46
C ARG A 16 -9.81 -13.10 7.28
N ILE A 17 -8.85 -12.50 6.61
CA ILE A 17 -7.75 -11.72 7.21
C ILE A 17 -8.26 -10.56 8.07
N GLU A 18 -9.37 -9.94 7.70
CA GLU A 18 -10.00 -8.87 8.46
C GLU A 18 -10.54 -9.30 9.83
N TYR A 19 -10.62 -10.60 10.13
CA TYR A 19 -11.04 -11.09 11.44
C TYR A 19 -9.87 -11.35 12.37
N TYR A 20 -8.84 -12.03 11.89
CA TYR A 20 -7.70 -12.37 12.76
C TYR A 20 -6.63 -11.26 12.82
N PHE A 21 -6.62 -10.35 11.85
CA PHE A 21 -5.66 -9.25 11.78
C PHE A 21 -6.30 -7.86 12.03
N ALA A 22 -7.60 -7.82 12.35
CA ALA A 22 -8.40 -6.60 12.50
C ALA A 22 -7.81 -5.59 13.48
N GLU A 23 -7.35 -6.06 14.64
CA GLU A 23 -6.80 -5.21 15.68
C GLU A 23 -5.50 -4.55 15.21
N LEU A 24 -4.59 -5.31 14.62
CA LEU A 24 -3.34 -4.79 14.08
C LEU A 24 -3.59 -3.80 12.93
N LEU A 25 -4.53 -4.10 12.02
CA LEU A 25 -4.91 -3.16 10.96
C LEU A 25 -5.41 -1.83 11.54
N SER A 26 -6.17 -1.86 12.61
CA SER A 26 -6.69 -0.65 13.27
C SER A 26 -5.59 0.13 13.99
N ILE A 27 -4.66 -0.56 14.64
CA ILE A 27 -3.54 0.06 15.35
C ILE A 27 -2.59 0.75 14.37
N TYR A 28 -2.26 0.13 13.24
CA TYR A 28 -1.35 0.71 12.24
C TYR A 28 -1.94 1.93 11.50
N GLU A 29 -3.24 2.19 11.62
CA GLU A 29 -3.86 3.42 11.13
C GLU A 29 -3.65 4.64 12.06
N LEU A 30 -3.29 4.40 13.32
CA LEU A 30 -3.11 5.50 14.27
C LEU A 30 -1.97 6.42 13.82
N PRO A 31 -2.17 7.74 13.86
CA PRO A 31 -1.21 8.71 13.30
C PRO A 31 0.11 8.75 14.07
N SER A 32 0.12 8.34 15.32
CA SER A 32 1.33 8.27 16.15
C SER A 32 1.68 6.83 16.49
N ARG A 33 2.91 6.45 16.18
CA ARG A 33 3.50 5.15 16.56
C ARG A 33 3.56 4.94 18.08
N ASP A 34 3.50 6.01 18.87
CA ASP A 34 3.45 5.91 20.35
C ASP A 34 2.16 5.25 20.83
N ASN A 35 1.11 5.32 20.01
CA ASN A 35 -0.18 4.71 20.29
C ASN A 35 -0.31 3.28 19.75
N TRP A 36 0.71 2.74 19.09
CA TRP A 36 0.69 1.37 18.55
C TRP A 36 0.82 0.36 19.68
N CYS A 37 -0.29 0.08 20.33
CA CYS A 37 -0.36 -0.83 21.46
C CYS A 37 -1.50 -1.83 21.27
N VAL A 38 -1.23 -3.10 21.61
CA VAL A 38 -2.23 -4.18 21.65
C VAL A 38 -2.67 -4.39 23.09
N ASP A 39 -3.96 -4.50 23.34
CA ASP A 39 -4.53 -4.87 24.62
C ASP A 39 -4.54 -6.39 24.75
N LEU A 40 -3.64 -6.94 25.57
CA LEU A 40 -3.51 -8.39 25.80
C LEU A 40 -4.45 -8.88 26.89
N THR A 41 -4.74 -8.03 27.89
CA THR A 41 -5.65 -8.34 28.98
C THR A 41 -6.47 -7.12 29.35
N SER A 42 -7.66 -7.33 29.90
CA SER A 42 -8.57 -6.25 30.30
C SER A 42 -8.08 -5.44 31.52
N SER A 43 -7.13 -5.98 32.28
CA SER A 43 -6.54 -5.32 33.44
C SER A 43 -5.05 -5.69 33.55
N GLY A 44 -4.23 -4.73 34.00
CA GLY A 44 -2.84 -4.99 34.30
C GLY A 44 -2.68 -5.66 35.66
N TRP A 45 -1.57 -6.36 35.86
CA TRP A 45 -1.13 -6.92 37.13
C TRP A 45 0.19 -6.30 37.55
N ASP A 46 0.45 -6.25 38.88
CA ASP A 46 1.71 -5.77 39.39
C ASP A 46 2.91 -6.65 38.97
N THR A 47 2.60 -7.88 38.50
CA THR A 47 3.57 -8.87 38.02
C THR A 47 3.65 -8.94 36.51
N ASP A 48 3.12 -7.95 35.77
CA ASP A 48 3.21 -7.92 34.32
C ASP A 48 4.68 -8.09 33.84
N PRO A 49 4.92 -8.87 32.78
CA PRO A 49 6.24 -8.98 32.17
C PRO A 49 6.80 -7.62 31.73
N HIS A 50 8.11 -7.50 31.62
CA HIS A 50 8.81 -6.22 31.37
C HIS A 50 8.26 -5.39 30.19
N PHE A 51 7.81 -6.07 29.12
CA PHE A 51 7.27 -5.41 27.91
C PHE A 51 5.76 -5.19 27.93
N ILE A 52 5.06 -5.67 28.95
CA ILE A 52 3.63 -5.48 29.15
C ILE A 52 3.43 -4.44 30.25
N LYS A 53 2.66 -3.40 29.96
CA LYS A 53 2.34 -2.36 30.94
C LYS A 53 0.84 -2.23 31.06
N LYS A 54 0.31 -2.53 32.25
CA LYS A 54 -1.13 -2.50 32.51
C LYS A 54 -1.96 -3.33 31.50
N GLY A 55 -1.46 -4.54 31.19
CA GLY A 55 -2.09 -5.43 30.23
C GLY A 55 -1.90 -5.06 28.76
N ARG A 56 -1.11 -4.02 28.44
CA ARG A 56 -0.85 -3.54 27.07
C ARG A 56 0.58 -3.77 26.65
N MET A 57 0.76 -4.16 25.39
CA MET A 57 2.07 -4.33 24.76
C MET A 57 2.22 -3.34 23.60
N LYS A 58 3.33 -2.57 23.62
CA LYS A 58 3.67 -1.69 22.49
C LYS A 58 4.19 -2.54 21.32
N LEU A 59 3.64 -2.31 20.13
CA LEU A 59 4.16 -2.91 18.91
C LEU A 59 5.48 -2.24 18.51
N PRO A 60 6.50 -3.01 18.12
CA PRO A 60 7.76 -2.45 17.68
C PRO A 60 7.64 -1.84 16.27
N ASP A 61 8.23 -0.66 16.09
CA ASP A 61 8.20 0.09 14.83
C ASP A 61 8.96 -0.61 13.69
N ASN A 62 9.90 -1.48 14.05
CA ASN A 62 10.78 -2.22 13.15
C ASN A 62 10.23 -3.61 12.76
N MET A 63 8.96 -3.88 13.03
CA MET A 63 8.27 -5.09 12.61
C MET A 63 7.36 -4.78 11.41
N TRP A 64 7.63 -5.42 10.27
CA TRP A 64 6.88 -5.27 9.04
C TRP A 64 6.18 -6.56 8.67
N TYR A 65 5.08 -6.44 7.94
CA TYR A 65 4.27 -7.57 7.52
C TYR A 65 4.20 -7.63 6.00
N ILE A 66 4.40 -8.84 5.47
CA ILE A 66 4.12 -9.18 4.08
C ILE A 66 3.10 -10.32 4.10
N ALA A 67 2.06 -10.20 3.29
CA ALA A 67 1.07 -11.26 3.14
C ALA A 67 1.06 -11.75 1.69
N THR A 68 1.03 -13.06 1.48
CA THR A 68 0.71 -13.64 0.18
C THR A 68 -0.79 -13.93 0.11
N ILE A 69 -1.38 -13.71 -1.06
CA ILE A 69 -2.80 -13.87 -1.31
C ILE A 69 -2.96 -14.60 -2.65
N ASN A 70 -3.73 -15.67 -2.67
CA ASN A 70 -4.15 -16.32 -3.89
C ASN A 70 -5.53 -15.81 -4.28
N ASN A 71 -5.69 -15.43 -5.54
CA ASN A 71 -6.97 -14.98 -6.08
C ASN A 71 -7.63 -16.13 -6.84
N ASP A 72 -8.10 -17.14 -6.12
CA ASP A 72 -8.79 -18.31 -6.65
C ASP A 72 -10.12 -18.56 -5.93
N ASP A 73 -10.97 -19.39 -6.51
CA ASP A 73 -12.32 -19.69 -5.99
C ASP A 73 -12.32 -20.42 -4.65
N SER A 74 -11.19 -20.95 -4.19
CA SER A 74 -11.05 -21.70 -2.94
C SER A 74 -10.70 -20.83 -1.74
N THR A 75 -10.36 -19.56 -1.96
CA THR A 75 -9.91 -18.63 -0.93
C THR A 75 -10.94 -17.51 -0.69
N PHE A 76 -10.82 -16.84 0.45
CA PHE A 76 -11.69 -15.70 0.74
C PHE A 76 -11.23 -14.44 0.02
N SER A 77 -12.18 -13.67 -0.52
CA SER A 77 -11.89 -12.34 -1.03
C SER A 77 -11.40 -11.43 0.10
N VAL A 78 -10.40 -10.62 -0.19
CA VAL A 78 -9.83 -9.66 0.77
C VAL A 78 -10.60 -8.35 0.68
N SER A 79 -11.04 -7.83 1.81
CA SER A 79 -11.83 -6.60 1.86
C SER A 79 -11.00 -5.35 1.62
N ASP A 80 -11.66 -4.27 1.15
CA ASP A 80 -11.04 -2.95 0.98
C ASP A 80 -10.37 -2.43 2.27
N LYS A 81 -10.87 -2.84 3.43
CA LYS A 81 -10.25 -2.46 4.72
C LYS A 81 -8.80 -2.90 4.85
N VAL A 82 -8.44 -4.04 4.25
CA VAL A 82 -7.06 -4.54 4.22
C VAL A 82 -6.26 -3.81 3.15
N TYR A 83 -6.81 -3.69 1.94
CA TYR A 83 -6.14 -3.04 0.83
C TYR A 83 -5.89 -1.54 1.05
N ASP A 84 -6.77 -0.84 1.75
CA ASP A 84 -6.55 0.56 2.12
C ASP A 84 -5.31 0.75 3.02
N ARG A 85 -4.88 -0.30 3.72
CA ARG A 85 -3.77 -0.28 4.69
C ARG A 85 -2.49 -0.97 4.20
N ALA A 86 -2.57 -1.71 3.11
CA ALA A 86 -1.44 -2.40 2.50
C ALA A 86 -1.01 -1.72 1.19
N ILE A 87 0.17 -2.00 0.72
CA ILE A 87 0.61 -1.71 -0.66
C ILE A 87 0.52 -3.04 -1.42
N PRO A 88 -0.47 -3.24 -2.29
CA PRO A 88 -0.59 -4.45 -3.08
C PRO A 88 0.52 -4.54 -4.12
N ILE A 89 1.07 -5.72 -4.33
CA ILE A 89 1.99 -6.04 -5.41
C ILE A 89 1.33 -7.16 -6.22
N ASN A 90 0.92 -6.85 -7.43
CA ASN A 90 0.28 -7.80 -8.32
C ASN A 90 1.35 -8.54 -9.13
N ILE A 91 1.35 -9.88 -9.07
CA ILE A 91 2.25 -10.74 -9.83
C ILE A 91 1.40 -11.50 -10.86
N ASN A 92 1.19 -10.88 -12.02
CA ASN A 92 0.33 -11.41 -13.08
C ASN A 92 1.09 -12.23 -14.13
N SER A 93 2.43 -12.25 -14.06
CA SER A 93 3.27 -12.99 -15.01
C SER A 93 3.66 -14.36 -14.48
N LYS A 94 3.70 -15.35 -15.36
CA LYS A 94 4.32 -16.64 -15.04
C LYS A 94 5.83 -16.45 -14.93
N GLY A 95 6.44 -17.04 -13.89
CA GLY A 95 7.89 -17.08 -13.76
C GLY A 95 8.53 -17.75 -14.98
N VAL A 96 9.48 -17.07 -15.60
CA VAL A 96 10.32 -17.62 -16.65
C VAL A 96 11.63 -18.05 -16.01
N PRO A 97 12.05 -19.35 -16.13
CA PRO A 97 13.35 -19.78 -15.63
C PRO A 97 14.46 -18.94 -16.28
N PHE A 98 15.38 -18.47 -15.48
CA PHE A 98 16.58 -17.79 -15.96
C PHE A 98 17.80 -18.40 -15.30
N GLU A 99 18.92 -18.43 -16.00
CA GLU A 99 20.22 -18.76 -15.43
C GLU A 99 20.81 -17.48 -14.84
N ALA A 100 21.06 -17.49 -13.54
CA ALA A 100 21.76 -16.39 -12.90
C ALA A 100 23.27 -16.62 -13.02
N ASP A 101 24.01 -15.58 -13.40
CA ASP A 101 25.46 -15.59 -13.35
C ASP A 101 25.91 -15.84 -11.90
N GLU A 102 27.01 -16.59 -11.71
CA GLU A 102 27.62 -16.85 -10.41
C GLU A 102 28.25 -15.56 -9.83
N GLU A 103 27.47 -14.51 -9.67
CA GLU A 103 27.90 -13.34 -8.94
C GLU A 103 27.85 -13.61 -7.43
N LYS A 104 28.93 -13.24 -6.74
CA LYS A 104 28.96 -13.31 -5.28
C LYS A 104 27.88 -12.42 -4.72
N ALA A 105 26.92 -13.02 -4.02
CA ALA A 105 25.89 -12.28 -3.30
C ALA A 105 26.54 -11.25 -2.36
N VAL A 106 26.25 -9.98 -2.59
CA VAL A 106 26.70 -8.90 -1.71
C VAL A 106 25.71 -8.81 -0.55
N SER A 107 26.20 -9.11 0.67
CA SER A 107 25.38 -8.98 1.86
C SER A 107 25.47 -7.56 2.41
N TYR A 108 24.35 -6.84 2.39
CA TYR A 108 24.21 -5.55 3.05
C TYR A 108 23.54 -5.74 4.43
N ARG A 109 24.06 -5.06 5.44
CA ARG A 109 23.38 -4.93 6.73
C ARG A 109 22.86 -3.50 6.85
N LEU A 110 21.53 -3.35 6.78
CA LEU A 110 20.88 -2.09 7.03
C LEU A 110 20.26 -2.12 8.44
N SER A 111 20.57 -1.11 9.24
CA SER A 111 19.86 -0.91 10.49
C SER A 111 18.48 -0.29 10.21
N TYR A 112 17.51 -0.55 11.08
CA TYR A 112 16.20 0.06 10.99
C TYR A 112 16.28 1.60 10.95
N LYS A 113 17.12 2.16 11.84
CA LYS A 113 17.34 3.61 11.90
C LYS A 113 17.86 4.17 10.58
N HIS A 114 18.87 3.52 9.99
CA HIS A 114 19.42 3.96 8.71
C HIS A 114 18.38 3.89 7.58
N LEU A 115 17.56 2.84 7.57
CA LEU A 115 16.49 2.71 6.57
C LEU A 115 15.42 3.81 6.73
N GLU A 116 15.04 4.17 7.97
CA GLU A 116 14.15 5.30 8.22
C GLU A 116 14.74 6.65 7.77
N GLU A 117 16.05 6.84 7.98
CA GLU A 117 16.77 8.02 7.50
C GLU A 117 16.72 8.11 5.96
N MET A 118 16.98 7.00 5.27
CA MET A 118 16.88 6.93 3.80
C MET A 118 15.47 7.27 3.30
N PHE A 119 14.41 6.77 3.94
CA PHE A 119 13.05 7.12 3.57
C PHE A 119 12.74 8.60 3.77
N LYS A 120 13.17 9.19 4.89
CA LYS A 120 13.00 10.63 5.15
C LYS A 120 13.75 11.48 4.14
N GLU A 121 14.99 11.13 3.83
CA GLU A 121 15.78 11.82 2.79
C GLU A 121 15.09 11.75 1.42
N ALA A 122 14.55 10.58 1.04
CA ALA A 122 13.82 10.43 -0.19
C ALA A 122 12.56 11.32 -0.21
N GLN A 123 11.78 11.32 0.87
CA GLN A 123 10.56 12.14 1.02
C GLN A 123 10.85 13.64 1.01
N GLU A 124 12.00 14.07 1.50
CA GLU A 124 12.42 15.48 1.44
C GLU A 124 12.92 15.88 0.04
N LYS A 125 13.69 15.01 -0.60
CA LYS A 125 14.37 15.29 -1.87
C LYS A 125 13.47 15.16 -3.08
N TYR A 126 12.57 14.18 -3.09
CA TYR A 126 11.73 13.81 -4.23
C TYR A 126 10.25 14.07 -3.95
N LYS A 127 9.94 15.20 -3.33
CA LYS A 127 8.54 15.59 -3.07
C LYS A 127 7.73 15.55 -4.34
N VAL A 128 6.52 15.01 -4.23
CA VAL A 128 5.57 15.06 -5.34
C VAL A 128 5.31 16.50 -5.72
N SER A 129 5.35 16.80 -7.01
CA SER A 129 5.13 18.15 -7.52
C SER A 129 3.72 18.62 -7.21
N GLN A 130 3.57 19.92 -6.91
CA GLN A 130 2.25 20.51 -6.63
C GLN A 130 1.31 20.36 -7.84
N GLU A 131 1.86 20.45 -9.05
CA GLU A 131 1.10 20.24 -10.28
C GLU A 131 0.44 18.85 -10.31
N ASN A 132 1.18 17.80 -9.96
CA ASN A 132 0.67 16.44 -9.96
C ASN A 132 -0.29 16.18 -8.78
N ILE A 133 -0.06 16.79 -7.63
CA ILE A 133 -1.03 16.77 -6.52
C ILE A 133 -2.35 17.39 -6.95
N ASP A 134 -2.30 18.55 -7.63
CA ASP A 134 -3.50 19.23 -8.11
C ASP A 134 -4.23 18.41 -9.18
N LYS A 135 -3.50 17.76 -10.10
CA LYS A 135 -4.07 16.83 -11.07
C LYS A 135 -4.75 15.63 -10.39
N PHE A 136 -4.10 15.09 -9.37
CA PHE A 136 -4.63 13.95 -8.62
C PHE A 136 -5.89 14.31 -7.81
N ASN A 137 -5.94 15.50 -7.24
CA ASN A 137 -7.14 16.01 -6.56
C ASN A 137 -8.30 16.22 -7.54
N LYS A 138 -8.04 16.80 -8.73
CA LYS A 138 -9.06 16.94 -9.78
C LYS A 138 -9.55 15.60 -10.29
N MET A 139 -8.69 14.59 -10.30
CA MET A 139 -9.07 13.24 -10.65
C MET A 139 -10.01 12.62 -9.61
N ASP A 140 -9.84 12.95 -8.31
CA ASP A 140 -10.80 12.53 -7.27
C ASP A 140 -12.20 13.10 -7.56
N ASP A 141 -12.27 14.39 -7.92
CA ASP A 141 -13.54 15.03 -8.30
C ASP A 141 -14.18 14.32 -9.50
N TYR A 142 -13.40 13.98 -10.52
CA TYR A 142 -13.88 13.23 -11.69
C TYR A 142 -14.41 11.84 -11.29
N VAL A 143 -13.65 11.10 -10.47
CA VAL A 143 -14.04 9.77 -10.01
C VAL A 143 -15.29 9.80 -9.13
N ILE A 144 -15.45 10.84 -8.31
CA ILE A 144 -16.68 11.06 -7.52
C ILE A 144 -17.88 11.27 -8.45
N GLU A 145 -17.74 12.13 -9.45
CA GLU A 145 -18.83 12.50 -10.36
C GLU A 145 -19.28 11.30 -11.21
N HIS A 146 -18.32 10.60 -11.81
CA HIS A 146 -18.58 9.54 -12.78
C HIS A 146 -18.73 8.15 -12.18
N PHE A 147 -18.03 7.84 -11.07
CA PHE A 147 -18.03 6.49 -10.48
C PHE A 147 -18.60 6.44 -9.07
N ARG A 148 -18.93 7.60 -8.47
CA ARG A 148 -19.46 7.74 -7.09
C ARG A 148 -18.53 7.13 -6.04
N LEU A 149 -17.24 7.13 -6.32
CA LEU A 149 -16.16 6.72 -5.42
C LEU A 149 -15.33 7.93 -5.04
N ALA A 150 -14.89 7.98 -3.79
CA ALA A 150 -13.93 8.97 -3.32
C ALA A 150 -12.73 8.25 -2.73
N PHE A 151 -11.52 8.78 -2.96
CA PHE A 151 -10.33 8.18 -2.37
C PHE A 151 -9.73 8.96 -1.20
N GLY A 152 -10.25 10.10 -0.89
CA GLY A 152 -10.00 10.81 0.37
C GLY A 152 -8.54 11.09 0.74
N ASN A 153 -8.36 11.84 1.83
CA ASN A 153 -7.06 12.34 2.30
C ASN A 153 -6.03 11.26 2.66
N ARG A 154 -6.48 10.02 2.97
CA ARG A 154 -5.57 8.92 3.30
C ARG A 154 -4.72 8.52 2.10
N ILE A 155 -5.31 8.42 0.92
CA ILE A 155 -4.60 8.05 -0.31
C ILE A 155 -3.58 9.15 -0.66
N VAL A 156 -3.95 10.41 -0.55
CA VAL A 156 -3.02 11.54 -0.77
C VAL A 156 -1.83 11.49 0.20
N LYS A 157 -2.07 11.14 1.47
CA LYS A 157 -0.97 10.94 2.43
C LYS A 157 -0.06 9.79 2.02
N GLN A 158 -0.64 8.63 1.69
CA GLN A 158 0.14 7.45 1.27
C GLN A 158 0.93 7.72 -0.02
N LEU A 159 0.35 8.46 -0.96
CA LEU A 159 1.01 8.91 -2.17
C LEU A 159 2.25 9.77 -1.85
N ASN A 160 2.13 10.74 -0.97
CA ASN A 160 3.25 11.60 -0.55
C ASN A 160 4.34 10.85 0.24
N GLU A 161 4.02 9.71 0.83
CA GLU A 161 5.00 8.85 1.50
C GLU A 161 5.66 7.86 0.52
N PHE A 162 4.90 7.30 -0.43
CA PHE A 162 5.33 6.24 -1.34
C PHE A 162 6.09 6.76 -2.56
N VAL A 163 5.52 7.73 -3.29
CA VAL A 163 6.07 8.19 -4.58
C VAL A 163 7.51 8.72 -4.45
N PRO A 164 7.87 9.52 -3.43
CA PRO A 164 9.26 9.94 -3.27
C PRO A 164 10.25 8.79 -3.10
N VAL A 165 9.85 7.73 -2.39
CA VAL A 165 10.71 6.54 -2.20
C VAL A 165 10.81 5.76 -3.51
N TYR A 166 9.72 5.64 -4.26
CA TYR A 166 9.68 5.02 -5.58
C TYR A 166 10.64 5.72 -6.55
N VAL A 167 10.64 7.06 -6.57
CA VAL A 167 11.57 7.86 -7.37
C VAL A 167 13.02 7.68 -6.91
N ALA A 168 13.27 7.63 -5.60
CA ALA A 168 14.61 7.36 -5.07
C ALA A 168 15.15 5.98 -5.48
N CYS A 169 14.27 5.01 -5.74
CA CYS A 169 14.61 3.69 -6.25
C CYS A 169 14.81 3.64 -7.78
N GLY A 170 14.71 4.76 -8.49
CA GLY A 170 14.97 4.88 -9.92
C GLY A 170 13.74 4.93 -10.82
N GLY A 171 12.53 4.94 -10.25
CA GLY A 171 11.28 5.17 -10.99
C GLY A 171 11.05 6.66 -11.27
N THR A 172 9.99 6.97 -12.00
CA THR A 172 9.53 8.35 -12.22
C THR A 172 8.38 8.72 -11.27
N GLU A 173 8.14 10.02 -11.10
CA GLU A 173 7.00 10.49 -10.31
C GLU A 173 5.68 10.00 -10.89
N ILE A 174 5.54 10.04 -12.22
CA ILE A 174 4.32 9.60 -12.92
C ILE A 174 4.07 8.09 -12.75
N ASP A 175 5.12 7.26 -12.85
CA ASP A 175 4.98 5.82 -12.63
C ASP A 175 4.56 5.51 -11.19
N GLY A 176 5.10 6.25 -10.22
CA GLY A 176 4.69 6.12 -8.82
C GLY A 176 3.23 6.52 -8.58
N LEU A 177 2.75 7.55 -9.28
CA LEU A 177 1.35 7.97 -9.25
C LEU A 177 0.44 6.95 -9.93
N ASP A 178 0.85 6.41 -11.07
CA ASP A 178 0.15 5.36 -11.80
C ASP A 178 -0.01 4.11 -10.94
N TYR A 179 1.07 3.69 -10.28
CA TYR A 179 1.03 2.57 -9.33
C TYR A 179 0.00 2.78 -8.20
N VAL A 180 -0.03 3.97 -7.61
CA VAL A 180 -1.00 4.30 -6.55
C VAL A 180 -2.42 4.32 -7.10
N LEU A 181 -2.64 4.90 -8.27
CA LEU A 181 -3.95 4.94 -8.93
C LEU A 181 -4.45 3.51 -9.21
N CYS A 182 -3.66 2.72 -9.90
CA CYS A 182 -4.00 1.34 -10.27
C CYS A 182 -4.33 0.49 -9.02
N ASN A 183 -3.41 0.44 -8.07
CA ASN A 183 -3.47 -0.52 -6.97
C ASN A 183 -4.32 -0.08 -5.77
N LYS A 184 -4.63 1.20 -5.64
CA LYS A 184 -5.38 1.75 -4.49
C LYS A 184 -6.76 2.28 -4.84
N ILE A 185 -6.93 2.78 -6.06
CA ILE A 185 -8.15 3.46 -6.47
C ILE A 185 -8.94 2.59 -7.45
N LEU A 186 -8.35 2.21 -8.58
CA LEU A 186 -9.04 1.45 -9.61
C LEU A 186 -9.49 0.07 -9.12
N ARG A 187 -8.74 -0.52 -8.19
CA ARG A 187 -9.16 -1.76 -7.54
C ARG A 187 -10.55 -1.69 -6.90
N LYS A 188 -10.96 -0.52 -6.41
CA LYS A 188 -12.31 -0.33 -5.85
C LYS A 188 -13.40 -0.43 -6.92
N PHE A 189 -13.04 -0.27 -8.19
CA PHE A 189 -13.98 -0.41 -9.31
C PHE A 189 -14.46 -1.84 -9.47
N GLU A 190 -13.69 -2.85 -9.05
CA GLU A 190 -14.10 -4.26 -9.05
C GLU A 190 -15.41 -4.49 -8.25
N SER A 191 -15.69 -3.66 -7.26
CA SER A 191 -16.92 -3.72 -6.45
C SER A 191 -18.12 -3.03 -7.08
N LEU A 192 -17.92 -2.29 -8.16
CA LEU A 192 -18.97 -1.56 -8.85
C LEU A 192 -19.71 -2.44 -9.86
N ASN A 193 -20.91 -1.98 -10.29
CA ASN A 193 -21.67 -2.65 -11.34
C ASN A 193 -20.96 -2.50 -12.70
N LEU A 194 -20.58 -3.62 -13.32
CA LEU A 194 -19.85 -3.67 -14.59
C LEU A 194 -20.53 -2.88 -15.73
N ASN A 195 -21.86 -2.89 -15.82
CA ASN A 195 -22.56 -2.14 -16.86
C ASN A 195 -22.38 -0.63 -16.69
N TYR A 196 -22.36 -0.16 -15.44
CA TYR A 196 -22.15 1.25 -15.13
C TYR A 196 -20.71 1.69 -15.43
N ILE A 197 -19.73 0.85 -15.08
CA ILE A 197 -18.32 1.15 -15.33
C ILE A 197 -18.05 1.22 -16.83
N ARG A 198 -18.57 0.27 -17.62
CA ARG A 198 -18.29 0.17 -19.05
C ARG A 198 -18.62 1.45 -19.82
N ASP A 199 -19.68 2.14 -19.42
CA ASP A 199 -20.12 3.37 -20.09
C ASP A 199 -19.20 4.57 -19.78
N GLU A 200 -18.45 4.53 -18.66
CA GLU A 200 -17.61 5.63 -18.16
C GLU A 200 -16.11 5.41 -18.39
N VAL A 201 -15.66 4.17 -18.64
CA VAL A 201 -14.24 3.81 -18.74
C VAL A 201 -13.53 4.55 -19.87
N ASP A 202 -14.13 4.59 -21.06
CA ASP A 202 -13.51 5.26 -22.21
C ASP A 202 -13.29 6.75 -21.94
N GLY A 203 -14.26 7.42 -21.30
CA GLY A 203 -14.15 8.81 -20.89
C GLY A 203 -13.06 9.02 -19.85
N TYR A 204 -12.88 8.05 -18.94
CA TYR A 204 -11.83 8.14 -17.94
C TYR A 204 -10.43 7.92 -18.52
N ILE A 205 -10.27 7.00 -19.46
CA ILE A 205 -9.01 6.83 -20.21
C ILE A 205 -8.65 8.11 -20.97
N GLU A 206 -9.63 8.76 -21.63
CA GLU A 206 -9.41 10.05 -22.30
C GLU A 206 -9.04 11.16 -21.31
N TYR A 207 -9.65 11.17 -20.13
CA TYR A 207 -9.27 12.08 -19.03
C TYR A 207 -7.81 11.87 -18.61
N LEU A 208 -7.39 10.63 -18.39
CA LEU A 208 -6.01 10.30 -18.05
C LEU A 208 -5.03 10.76 -19.15
N ASN A 209 -5.32 10.49 -20.40
CA ASN A 209 -4.52 10.92 -21.55
C ASN A 209 -4.38 12.45 -21.60
N THR A 210 -5.46 13.17 -21.39
CA THR A 210 -5.49 14.64 -21.46
C THR A 210 -4.67 15.28 -20.34
N HIS A 211 -4.72 14.73 -19.10
CA HIS A 211 -4.12 15.37 -17.94
C HIS A 211 -2.71 14.87 -17.62
N PHE A 212 -2.41 13.62 -17.97
CA PHE A 212 -1.11 13.01 -17.66
C PHE A 212 -0.28 12.69 -18.92
N GLY A 213 -0.88 12.67 -20.10
CA GLY A 213 -0.25 12.33 -21.38
C GLY A 213 -0.51 10.90 -21.84
N GLU A 214 -0.53 10.70 -23.16
CA GLU A 214 -0.87 9.41 -23.77
C GLU A 214 0.08 8.27 -23.41
N GLU A 215 1.37 8.58 -23.23
CA GLU A 215 2.42 7.59 -22.88
C GLU A 215 2.51 7.28 -21.38
N ASN A 216 1.74 7.99 -20.56
CA ASN A 216 1.76 7.88 -19.11
C ASN A 216 0.54 7.12 -18.58
N MET A 217 0.54 6.76 -17.29
CA MET A 217 -0.57 6.06 -16.62
C MET A 217 -0.92 4.72 -17.31
N THR A 218 0.09 3.99 -17.75
CA THR A 218 -0.07 2.77 -18.56
C THR A 218 -0.67 1.62 -17.77
N GLU A 219 -0.22 1.41 -16.51
CA GLU A 219 -0.77 0.35 -15.64
C GLU A 219 -2.26 0.58 -15.37
N SER A 220 -2.63 1.83 -15.07
CA SER A 220 -4.02 2.20 -14.81
C SER A 220 -4.90 2.04 -16.04
N LYS A 221 -4.40 2.39 -17.22
CA LYS A 221 -5.14 2.23 -18.48
C LYS A 221 -5.31 0.76 -18.86
N GLU A 222 -4.27 -0.06 -18.68
CA GLU A 222 -4.35 -1.51 -18.90
C GLU A 222 -5.31 -2.19 -17.91
N TYR A 223 -5.37 -1.70 -16.67
CA TYR A 223 -6.30 -2.22 -15.67
C TYR A 223 -7.78 -1.91 -16.02
N LEU A 224 -8.05 -0.81 -16.71
CA LEU A 224 -9.39 -0.37 -17.08
C LEU A 224 -9.94 -1.10 -18.33
N LEU A 225 -9.08 -1.69 -19.18
CA LEU A 225 -9.42 -2.41 -20.40
C LEU A 225 -9.71 -3.89 -20.17
#